data_a8b34298e42a7682bba4dc924f515be3
#
_entry.id   a8b34298e42a7682bba4dc924f515be3
#
_cell.length_a   1.000
_cell.length_b   1.000
_cell.length_c   1.000
_cell.angle_alpha   90.00
_cell.angle_beta   90.00
_cell.angle_gamma   90.00
#
_symmetry.space_group_name_H-M   'P 1'
#
loop_
_entity.id
_entity.type
_entity.pdbx_description
1 polymer ?
#
loop_
_entity_poly.entity_id
_entity_poly.type
_entity_poly.pdbx_seq_one_letter_code
_entity_poly.pdbx_strand_id
1 'polypeptide(L)'
;MTSNRVPLDYVVPSFPSLYDPVFAARSGDANYLYYTSDIWRFTLFWTLLLSGGAHLLVAGCAILMQWRNWRVIWITPLVYGVIGGLEALLAGSIVGLLLGAVYEAGNFSMSTWIPLVWGGINVLVLILSSFPTQGGL
;
A
#
# COMPACT_ATOMS: atom_id res chain seq x y z
N MET A 1 31.05 11.62 -9.06
CA MET A 1 29.95 11.70 -10.05
C MET A 1 28.69 12.03 -9.28
N THR A 2 28.26 13.26 -9.25
CA THR A 2 26.99 13.68 -8.64
C THR A 2 25.89 13.15 -9.55
N SER A 3 25.10 12.19 -9.06
CA SER A 3 23.96 11.69 -9.81
C SER A 3 22.93 12.82 -9.92
N ASN A 4 22.87 13.42 -11.09
CA ASN A 4 21.92 14.49 -11.44
C ASN A 4 20.51 13.91 -11.67
N ARG A 5 20.13 12.96 -10.81
CA ARG A 5 18.90 12.19 -10.91
C ARG A 5 17.67 12.99 -10.49
N VAL A 6 17.84 13.82 -9.47
CA VAL A 6 16.75 14.61 -8.92
C VAL A 6 16.77 16.00 -9.54
N PRO A 7 15.66 16.48 -10.14
CA PRO A 7 15.57 17.86 -10.62
C PRO A 7 15.84 18.86 -9.48
N LEU A 8 16.46 20.00 -9.81
CA LEU A 8 16.81 21.02 -8.80
C LEU A 8 15.60 21.66 -8.14
N ASP A 9 14.47 21.64 -8.81
CA ASP A 9 13.17 22.17 -8.41
C ASP A 9 12.21 21.08 -7.92
N TYR A 10 12.74 19.86 -7.62
CA TYR A 10 11.91 18.74 -7.18
C TYR A 10 11.23 19.01 -5.85
N VAL A 11 9.91 18.96 -5.87
CA VAL A 11 9.05 18.96 -4.68
C VAL A 11 8.37 17.60 -4.57
N VAL A 12 8.44 17.01 -3.37
CA VAL A 12 7.79 15.72 -3.12
C VAL A 12 6.29 15.84 -3.34
N PRO A 13 5.71 15.06 -4.25
CA PRO A 13 4.27 15.13 -4.50
C PRO A 13 3.47 14.73 -3.27
N SER A 14 2.33 15.40 -3.05
CA SER A 14 1.43 15.05 -1.96
C SER A 14 0.70 13.74 -2.27
N PHE A 15 0.56 12.86 -1.27
CA PHE A 15 -0.21 11.63 -1.43
C PHE A 15 -1.70 11.95 -1.74
N PRO A 16 -2.37 11.25 -2.66
CA PRO A 16 -1.94 10.07 -3.43
C PRO A 16 -1.25 10.39 -4.76
N SER A 17 -1.32 11.63 -5.22
CA SER A 17 -0.66 12.20 -6.41
C SER A 17 -0.70 11.32 -7.67
N LEU A 18 -1.79 10.61 -7.86
CA LEU A 18 -2.03 9.83 -9.07
C LEU A 18 -2.34 10.77 -10.22
N TYR A 19 -1.77 10.51 -11.37
CA TYR A 19 -1.95 11.28 -12.59
C TYR A 19 -2.55 10.40 -13.70
N ASP A 20 -3.21 11.02 -14.67
CA ASP A 20 -3.69 10.27 -15.83
C ASP A 20 -2.50 9.94 -16.74
N PRO A 21 -2.19 8.64 -16.95
CA PRO A 21 -1.04 8.24 -17.74
C PRO A 21 -1.14 8.63 -19.21
N VAL A 22 -2.37 8.79 -19.75
CA VAL A 22 -2.59 9.17 -21.14
C VAL A 22 -2.32 10.65 -21.36
N PHE A 23 -2.76 11.49 -20.43
CA PHE A 23 -2.48 12.93 -20.47
C PHE A 23 -1.03 13.23 -20.14
N ALA A 24 -0.47 12.60 -19.12
CA ALA A 24 0.92 12.80 -18.71
C ALA A 24 1.93 12.41 -19.80
N ALA A 25 1.62 11.41 -20.62
CA ALA A 25 2.44 11.05 -21.78
C ALA A 25 2.50 12.17 -22.84
N ARG A 26 1.51 13.08 -22.86
CA ARG A 26 1.45 14.19 -23.80
C ARG A 26 1.94 15.52 -23.23
N SER A 27 1.67 15.77 -21.95
CA SER A 27 2.02 17.04 -21.27
C SER A 27 3.35 17.01 -20.53
N GLY A 28 3.87 15.82 -20.23
CA GLY A 28 5.06 15.66 -19.41
C GLY A 28 4.82 15.82 -17.89
N ASP A 29 3.57 16.02 -17.46
CA ASP A 29 3.18 16.27 -16.07
C ASP A 29 3.04 14.97 -15.26
N ALA A 30 4.03 14.09 -15.33
CA ALA A 30 4.04 12.85 -14.56
C ALA A 30 4.69 13.07 -13.19
N ASN A 31 4.08 12.52 -12.14
CA ASN A 31 4.59 12.58 -10.78
C ASN A 31 5.54 11.41 -10.52
N TYR A 32 6.76 11.73 -10.12
CA TYR A 32 7.80 10.76 -9.81
C TYR A 32 8.28 10.88 -8.37
N LEU A 33 8.69 9.75 -7.80
CA LEU A 33 9.35 9.63 -6.50
C LEU A 33 10.83 9.29 -6.73
N TYR A 34 11.71 9.99 -6.01
CA TYR A 34 13.16 9.84 -6.16
C TYR A 34 13.84 9.32 -4.90
N TYR A 35 13.27 9.58 -3.72
CA TYR A 35 13.86 9.22 -2.45
C TYR A 35 13.23 7.94 -1.88
N THR A 36 14.05 7.09 -1.29
CA THR A 36 13.61 5.85 -0.61
C THR A 36 12.56 6.13 0.44
N SER A 37 12.68 7.23 1.20
CA SER A 37 11.71 7.64 2.21
C SER A 37 10.31 7.88 1.64
N ASP A 38 10.24 8.50 0.46
CA ASP A 38 8.96 8.82 -0.17
C ASP A 38 8.33 7.59 -0.79
N ILE A 39 9.14 6.74 -1.43
CA ILE A 39 8.72 5.44 -1.97
C ILE A 39 8.16 4.56 -0.85
N TRP A 40 8.87 4.48 0.29
CA TRP A 40 8.42 3.76 1.47
C TRP A 40 7.08 4.28 1.99
N ARG A 41 6.96 5.60 2.18
CA ARG A 41 5.72 6.22 2.70
C ARG A 41 4.53 5.97 1.78
N PHE A 42 4.69 6.14 0.47
CA PHE A 42 3.62 5.90 -0.50
C PHE A 42 3.20 4.43 -0.53
N THR A 43 4.16 3.50 -0.54
CA THR A 43 3.86 2.06 -0.52
C THR A 43 3.16 1.65 0.78
N LEU A 44 3.63 2.17 1.92
CA LEU A 44 3.02 1.93 3.23
C LEU A 44 1.58 2.46 3.28
N PHE A 45 1.35 3.71 2.86
CA PHE A 45 0.02 4.31 2.88
C PHE A 45 -0.96 3.57 1.97
N TRP A 46 -0.55 3.17 0.77
CA TRP A 46 -1.40 2.37 -0.11
C TRP A 46 -1.70 0.99 0.47
N THR A 47 -0.70 0.32 1.05
CA THR A 47 -0.91 -0.98 1.71
C THR A 47 -1.89 -0.85 2.88
N LEU A 48 -1.73 0.15 3.75
CA LEU A 48 -2.65 0.40 4.87
C LEU A 48 -4.07 0.75 4.42
N LEU A 49 -4.20 1.59 3.40
CA LEU A 49 -5.49 2.03 2.88
C LEU A 49 -6.25 0.87 2.24
N LEU A 50 -5.59 0.08 1.41
CA LEU A 50 -6.21 -1.07 0.74
C LEU A 50 -6.50 -2.21 1.72
N SER A 51 -5.59 -2.49 2.65
CA SER A 51 -5.81 -3.48 3.73
C SER A 51 -6.93 -3.04 4.65
N GLY A 52 -6.95 -1.78 5.09
CA GLY A 52 -8.03 -1.23 5.89
C GLY A 52 -9.38 -1.31 5.18
N GLY A 53 -9.43 -1.00 3.90
CA GLY A 53 -10.64 -1.15 3.07
C GLY A 53 -11.13 -2.60 3.04
N ALA A 54 -10.23 -3.55 2.81
CA ALA A 54 -10.58 -4.99 2.81
C ALA A 54 -11.12 -5.44 4.18
N HIS A 55 -10.47 -5.05 5.28
CA HIS A 55 -10.92 -5.38 6.63
C HIS A 55 -12.25 -4.74 6.98
N LEU A 56 -12.50 -3.49 6.57
CA LEU A 56 -13.79 -2.82 6.76
C LEU A 56 -14.91 -3.52 5.99
N LEU A 57 -14.66 -3.99 4.78
CA LEU A 57 -15.65 -4.78 4.02
C LEU A 57 -15.99 -6.08 4.73
N VAL A 58 -14.98 -6.83 5.18
CA VAL A 58 -15.19 -8.09 5.91
C VAL A 58 -15.90 -7.84 7.23
N ALA A 59 -15.48 -6.84 7.99
CA ALA A 59 -16.13 -6.46 9.24
C ALA A 59 -17.58 -6.02 9.02
N GLY A 60 -17.85 -5.25 7.97
CA GLY A 60 -19.20 -4.86 7.59
C GLY A 60 -20.09 -6.07 7.28
N CYS A 61 -19.60 -7.02 6.50
CA CYS A 61 -20.30 -8.27 6.23
C CYS A 61 -20.56 -9.06 7.51
N ALA A 62 -19.58 -9.17 8.41
CA ALA A 62 -19.73 -9.86 9.69
C ALA A 62 -20.79 -9.19 10.58
N ILE A 63 -20.81 -7.86 10.61
CA ILE A 63 -21.82 -7.08 11.33
C ILE A 63 -23.22 -7.34 10.77
N LEU A 64 -23.38 -7.33 9.45
CA LEU A 64 -24.67 -7.60 8.81
C LEU A 64 -25.18 -9.02 9.08
N MET A 65 -24.28 -10.01 9.09
CA MET A 65 -24.64 -11.40 9.36
C MET A 65 -24.98 -11.66 10.84
N GLN A 66 -24.33 -10.95 11.76
CA GLN A 66 -24.45 -11.14 13.20
C GLN A 66 -25.20 -10.01 13.92
N TRP A 67 -26.03 -9.27 13.22
CA TRP A 67 -26.79 -8.12 13.77
C TRP A 67 -27.51 -8.42 15.08
N ARG A 68 -27.89 -9.67 15.29
CA ARG A 68 -28.65 -10.09 16.49
C ARG A 68 -27.81 -10.14 17.77
N ASN A 69 -26.48 -10.17 17.67
CA ASN A 69 -25.59 -10.34 18.83
C ASN A 69 -24.75 -9.06 19.10
N TRP A 70 -25.44 -7.94 19.30
CA TRP A 70 -24.89 -6.60 19.40
C TRP A 70 -23.72 -6.44 20.40
N ARG A 71 -23.70 -7.23 21.48
CA ARG A 71 -22.69 -7.07 22.55
C ARG A 71 -21.31 -7.59 22.17
N VAL A 72 -21.20 -8.58 21.30
CA VAL A 72 -19.95 -9.26 20.92
C VAL A 72 -19.44 -8.81 19.57
N ILE A 73 -20.32 -8.25 18.74
CA ILE A 73 -20.03 -7.91 17.35
C ILE A 73 -18.91 -6.90 17.19
N TRP A 74 -18.73 -6.00 18.16
CA TRP A 74 -17.70 -4.96 18.13
C TRP A 74 -16.28 -5.44 18.40
N ILE A 75 -16.13 -6.58 19.07
CA ILE A 75 -14.82 -7.16 19.39
C ILE A 75 -14.15 -7.67 18.11
N THR A 76 -14.94 -8.25 17.21
CA THR A 76 -14.42 -8.82 15.95
C THR A 76 -13.73 -7.78 15.07
N PRO A 77 -14.35 -6.66 14.67
CA PRO A 77 -13.67 -5.65 13.85
C PRO A 77 -12.49 -4.99 14.56
N LEU A 78 -12.53 -4.87 15.89
CA LEU A 78 -11.42 -4.33 16.66
C LEU A 78 -10.19 -5.25 16.58
N VAL A 79 -10.37 -6.54 16.85
CA VAL A 79 -9.27 -7.52 16.82
C VAL A 79 -8.72 -7.67 15.40
N TYR A 80 -9.60 -7.81 14.41
CA TYR A 80 -9.18 -7.89 13.00
C TYR A 80 -8.49 -6.61 12.53
N GLY A 81 -8.96 -5.45 12.96
CA GLY A 81 -8.35 -4.17 12.62
C GLY A 81 -6.94 -4.02 13.19
N VAL A 82 -6.72 -4.44 14.44
CA VAL A 82 -5.39 -4.39 15.07
C VAL A 82 -4.43 -5.36 14.39
N ILE A 83 -4.82 -6.62 14.21
CA ILE A 83 -3.96 -7.65 13.61
C ILE A 83 -3.67 -7.28 12.15
N GLY A 84 -4.69 -7.02 11.35
CA GLY A 84 -4.53 -6.65 9.94
C GLY A 84 -3.78 -5.33 9.74
N GLY A 85 -3.94 -4.38 10.66
CA GLY A 85 -3.16 -3.14 10.67
C GLY A 85 -1.67 -3.37 10.91
N LEU A 86 -1.32 -4.24 11.86
CA LEU A 86 0.08 -4.62 12.13
C LEU A 86 0.69 -5.38 10.95
N GLU A 87 -0.03 -6.34 10.37
CA GLU A 87 0.41 -7.08 9.19
C GLU A 87 0.64 -6.14 7.99
N ALA A 88 -0.29 -5.24 7.72
CA ALA A 88 -0.19 -4.27 6.63
C ALA A 88 0.97 -3.27 6.86
N LEU A 89 1.19 -2.86 8.10
CA LEU A 89 2.30 -1.98 8.48
C LEU A 89 3.65 -2.67 8.24
N LEU A 90 3.79 -3.92 8.65
CA LEU A 90 5.01 -4.70 8.44
C LEU A 90 5.24 -4.97 6.95
N ALA A 91 4.24 -5.49 6.24
CA ALA A 91 4.34 -5.79 4.81
C ALA A 91 4.63 -4.53 3.99
N GLY A 92 3.88 -3.45 4.20
CA GLY A 92 4.08 -2.18 3.51
C GLY A 92 5.44 -1.55 3.80
N SER A 93 5.94 -1.66 5.04
CA SER A 93 7.26 -1.14 5.40
C SER A 93 8.39 -1.95 4.75
N ILE A 94 8.34 -3.26 4.82
CA ILE A 94 9.39 -4.13 4.24
C ILE A 94 9.44 -3.94 2.72
N VAL A 95 8.30 -4.06 2.05
CA VAL A 95 8.24 -3.94 0.59
C VAL A 95 8.58 -2.51 0.15
N GLY A 96 8.09 -1.49 0.84
CA GLY A 96 8.38 -0.10 0.53
C GLY A 96 9.87 0.24 0.66
N LEU A 97 10.55 -0.26 1.70
CA LEU A 97 11.99 -0.09 1.86
C LEU A 97 12.79 -0.84 0.80
N LEU A 98 12.40 -2.08 0.48
CA LEU A 98 13.04 -2.86 -0.59
C LEU A 98 12.92 -2.17 -1.94
N LEU A 99 11.72 -1.71 -2.29
CA LEU A 99 11.50 -0.94 -3.53
C LEU A 99 12.34 0.33 -3.57
N GLY A 100 12.34 1.08 -2.48
CA GLY A 100 13.15 2.29 -2.36
C GLY A 100 14.63 2.01 -2.58
N ALA A 101 15.17 0.98 -1.92
CA ALA A 101 16.56 0.58 -2.06
C ALA A 101 16.92 0.15 -3.48
N VAL A 102 16.04 -0.62 -4.15
CA VAL A 102 16.27 -1.07 -5.55
C VAL A 102 16.26 0.12 -6.51
N TYR A 103 15.29 1.02 -6.37
CA TYR A 103 15.20 2.20 -7.24
C TYR A 103 16.36 3.19 -7.01
N GLU A 104 16.77 3.33 -5.76
CA GLU A 104 17.92 4.16 -5.41
C GLU A 104 19.24 3.58 -5.96
N ALA A 105 19.45 2.27 -5.78
CA ALA A 105 20.63 1.57 -6.31
C ALA A 105 20.72 1.63 -7.85
N GLY A 106 19.57 1.53 -8.52
CA GLY A 106 19.47 1.62 -9.98
C GLY A 106 19.47 3.04 -10.53
N ASN A 107 19.45 4.07 -9.68
CA ASN A 107 19.26 5.46 -10.08
C ASN A 107 17.99 5.69 -10.92
N PHE A 108 16.90 4.98 -10.62
CA PHE A 108 15.64 5.13 -11.32
C PHE A 108 14.67 6.04 -10.56
N SER A 109 13.83 6.78 -11.29
CA SER A 109 12.65 7.45 -10.75
C SER A 109 11.47 6.49 -10.73
N MET A 110 10.66 6.55 -9.66
CA MET A 110 9.48 5.71 -9.51
C MET A 110 8.22 6.54 -9.79
N SER A 111 7.36 6.07 -10.69
CA SER A 111 6.03 6.64 -10.88
C SER A 111 5.17 6.43 -9.63
N THR A 112 4.33 7.40 -9.27
CA THR A 112 3.39 7.30 -8.13
C THR A 112 2.35 6.19 -8.26
N TRP A 113 2.18 5.60 -9.45
CA TRP A 113 1.35 4.42 -9.67
C TRP A 113 1.95 3.12 -9.14
N ILE A 114 3.28 3.03 -9.11
CA ILE A 114 4.00 1.81 -8.71
C ILE A 114 3.74 1.46 -7.23
N PRO A 115 3.80 2.39 -6.27
CA PRO A 115 3.42 2.13 -4.89
C PRO A 115 1.98 1.64 -4.71
N LEU A 116 1.03 2.13 -5.51
CA LEU A 116 -0.35 1.65 -5.51
C LEU A 116 -0.44 0.18 -5.93
N VAL A 117 0.24 -0.19 -7.02
CA VAL A 117 0.25 -1.58 -7.52
C VAL A 117 0.86 -2.51 -6.49
N TRP A 118 2.00 -2.13 -5.90
CA TRP A 118 2.64 -2.92 -4.85
C TRP A 118 1.82 -2.98 -3.56
N GLY A 119 1.14 -1.91 -3.20
CA GLY A 119 0.16 -1.92 -2.10
C GLY A 119 -0.95 -2.93 -2.34
N GLY A 120 -1.47 -3.00 -3.56
CA GLY A 120 -2.46 -4.00 -3.98
C GLY A 120 -1.91 -5.43 -3.91
N ILE A 121 -0.70 -5.67 -4.40
CA ILE A 121 -0.03 -6.97 -4.32
C ILE A 121 0.16 -7.40 -2.87
N ASN A 122 0.63 -6.50 -1.99
CA ASN A 122 0.78 -6.79 -0.57
C ASN A 122 -0.52 -7.26 0.07
N VAL A 123 -1.63 -6.55 -0.20
CA VAL A 123 -2.94 -6.90 0.35
C VAL A 123 -3.43 -8.25 -0.19
N LEU A 124 -3.24 -8.53 -1.47
CA LEU A 124 -3.57 -9.83 -2.05
C LEU A 124 -2.76 -10.97 -1.40
N VAL A 125 -1.47 -10.77 -1.17
CA VAL A 125 -0.63 -11.76 -0.48
C VAL A 125 -1.11 -11.98 0.96
N LEU A 126 -1.43 -10.91 1.70
CA LEU A 126 -1.97 -11.01 3.06
C LEU A 126 -3.30 -11.76 3.09
N ILE A 127 -4.21 -11.46 2.16
CA ILE A 127 -5.49 -12.17 2.04
C ILE A 127 -5.26 -13.65 1.74
N LEU A 128 -4.39 -13.99 0.77
CA LEU A 128 -4.09 -15.36 0.43
C LEU A 128 -3.44 -16.13 1.58
N SER A 129 -2.54 -15.48 2.34
CA SER A 129 -1.90 -16.09 3.50
C SER A 129 -2.86 -16.33 4.67
N SER A 130 -3.98 -15.60 4.72
CA SER A 130 -5.02 -15.77 5.73
C SER A 130 -5.91 -17.01 5.50
N PHE A 131 -5.91 -17.55 4.29
CA PHE A 131 -6.59 -18.82 4.05
C PHE A 131 -5.72 -19.96 4.57
N PRO A 132 -6.24 -20.77 5.53
CA PRO A 132 -5.50 -21.95 5.95
C PRO A 132 -5.30 -22.84 4.72
N THR A 133 -4.06 -23.15 4.42
CA THR A 133 -3.72 -24.18 3.44
C THR A 133 -4.11 -25.54 4.02
N GLN A 134 -5.42 -25.78 4.11
CA GLN A 134 -5.95 -27.10 4.43
C GLN A 134 -5.86 -27.99 3.19
N GLY A 135 -4.71 -28.05 2.60
CA GLY A 135 -4.28 -29.17 1.83
C GLY A 135 -3.57 -30.08 2.80
N GLY A 136 -4.32 -30.88 3.53
CA GLY A 136 -3.71 -31.92 4.36
C GLY A 136 -2.79 -32.76 3.50
N LEU A 137 -1.52 -32.74 3.84
CA LEU A 137 -0.65 -33.90 3.68
C LEU A 137 -0.78 -34.74 4.94
#